data_edb675c14124775e9f9615962947cf3c
#
_entry.id   edb675c14124775e9f9615962947cf3c
#
_cell.length_a   1.000
_cell.length_b   1.000
_cell.length_c   1.000
_cell.angle_alpha   90.00
_cell.angle_beta   90.00
_cell.angle_gamma   90.00
#
_symmetry.space_group_name_H-M   'P 1'
#
loop_
_entity.id
_entity.type
_entity.pdbx_description
1 polymer ?
#
loop_
_entity_poly.entity_id
_entity_poly.type
_entity_poly.pdbx_seq_one_letter_code
_entity_poly.pdbx_strand_id
1 'polypeptide(L)'
;MAVRIGLAFNLKPEAPAPVAGADSPSPVIPNHNSGPTALPSAQRVLRDDLEQPDLYAEWDEQGTIDAVAAALSTLGEVVLLEANESFPEKLRAARPDFVFNIAEGLYGPNREGHVPAICEFYGIPYHASDPLSLSLCLHKGRTKEMLLQHGVPTAPFTIARTRDDARNVSLPFPLFAKPCFEGSGKGVSVQSLCHNRAELVARVEALLDTYRQPVLIETWLPGLEFTVAVIGNGDEARCLPIVGMNFDVLPAGAPPIYGYEAKWLWDTVANPLQLFQCPAQVPEELTRSIEAAALAAYRALECRDWCRIDVRCDGAGRPMVVELNPLPGILPDPMDNSCFPKAARAAGMTYDDLIRTVADIAWRRISGGSLLAEVS
;
A
#
# COMPACT_ATOMS: atom_id res chain seq x y z
N MET A 1 -11.51 30.38 15.16
CA MET A 1 -12.54 29.39 14.75
C MET A 1 -11.89 28.05 14.84
N ALA A 2 -12.63 26.98 15.19
CA ALA A 2 -12.09 25.63 15.14
C ALA A 2 -11.72 25.26 13.68
N VAL A 3 -10.62 24.54 13.47
CA VAL A 3 -10.21 24.07 12.15
C VAL A 3 -11.24 23.05 11.65
N ARG A 4 -11.64 23.15 10.39
CA ARG A 4 -12.57 22.21 9.75
C ARG A 4 -11.79 21.20 8.90
N ILE A 5 -11.85 19.94 9.27
CA ILE A 5 -11.07 18.84 8.68
C ILE A 5 -12.01 17.96 7.85
N GLY A 6 -11.74 17.83 6.55
CA GLY A 6 -12.41 16.82 5.72
C GLY A 6 -11.70 15.47 5.86
N LEU A 7 -12.37 14.41 6.28
CA LEU A 7 -11.82 13.06 6.24
C LEU A 7 -12.26 12.37 4.94
N ALA A 8 -11.33 12.19 4.00
CA ALA A 8 -11.58 11.48 2.76
C ALA A 8 -11.21 10.00 2.91
N PHE A 9 -12.14 9.10 2.58
CA PHE A 9 -12.01 7.65 2.76
C PHE A 9 -12.75 6.87 1.68
N ASN A 10 -12.44 5.58 1.54
CA ASN A 10 -13.26 4.62 0.81
C ASN A 10 -13.79 3.57 1.78
N LEU A 11 -15.11 3.47 1.90
CA LEU A 11 -15.76 2.47 2.77
C LEU A 11 -15.87 1.12 2.06
N LYS A 12 -15.30 0.08 2.67
CA LYS A 12 -15.41 -1.30 2.20
C LYS A 12 -16.87 -1.76 2.23
N PRO A 13 -17.42 -2.27 1.10
CA PRO A 13 -18.78 -2.79 1.08
C PRO A 13 -18.93 -3.96 2.06
N GLU A 14 -20.05 -4.01 2.76
CA GLU A 14 -20.37 -5.17 3.58
C GLU A 14 -20.45 -6.43 2.69
N ALA A 15 -19.79 -7.51 3.11
CA ALA A 15 -19.94 -8.79 2.42
C ALA A 15 -21.42 -9.20 2.43
N PRO A 16 -22.01 -9.63 1.30
CA PRO A 16 -23.38 -10.12 1.30
C PRO A 16 -23.51 -11.23 2.33
N ALA A 17 -24.55 -11.15 3.18
CA ALA A 17 -24.79 -12.15 4.21
C ALA A 17 -24.79 -13.55 3.57
N PRO A 18 -24.14 -14.57 4.19
CA PRO A 18 -24.10 -15.90 3.65
C PRO A 18 -25.53 -16.39 3.44
N VAL A 19 -25.89 -16.70 2.21
CA VAL A 19 -27.20 -17.30 1.88
C VAL A 19 -27.19 -18.68 2.53
N ALA A 20 -27.97 -18.85 3.59
CA ALA A 20 -28.09 -20.13 4.28
C ALA A 20 -28.59 -21.18 3.28
N GLY A 21 -27.73 -22.14 2.90
CA GLY A 21 -28.08 -23.27 2.07
C GLY A 21 -27.38 -23.39 0.69
N ALA A 22 -26.35 -22.59 0.42
CA ALA A 22 -25.52 -22.83 -0.77
C ALA A 22 -24.26 -23.63 -0.39
N ASP A 23 -24.15 -24.85 -0.90
CA ASP A 23 -22.91 -25.61 -0.89
C ASP A 23 -21.82 -24.83 -1.58
N SER A 24 -20.63 -24.78 -0.98
CA SER A 24 -19.47 -24.06 -1.49
C SER A 24 -19.17 -24.49 -2.94
N PRO A 25 -19.18 -23.57 -3.93
CA PRO A 25 -18.78 -23.95 -5.27
C PRO A 25 -17.28 -24.21 -5.32
N SER A 26 -16.90 -25.41 -5.75
CA SER A 26 -15.55 -25.72 -6.17
C SER A 26 -15.12 -24.76 -7.29
N PRO A 27 -13.83 -24.36 -7.37
CA PRO A 27 -13.35 -23.46 -8.40
C PRO A 27 -13.54 -24.08 -9.78
N VAL A 28 -14.46 -23.52 -10.56
CA VAL A 28 -14.68 -23.90 -11.96
C VAL A 28 -13.63 -23.19 -12.81
N ILE A 29 -12.76 -23.95 -13.44
CA ILE A 29 -11.84 -23.45 -14.48
C ILE A 29 -12.65 -23.16 -15.73
N PRO A 30 -12.72 -21.89 -16.23
CA PRO A 30 -13.47 -21.59 -17.45
C PRO A 30 -12.74 -22.15 -18.68
N ASN A 31 -13.47 -22.88 -19.50
CA ASN A 31 -13.01 -23.39 -20.79
C ASN A 31 -13.22 -22.29 -21.86
N HIS A 32 -12.13 -21.68 -22.36
CA HIS A 32 -12.18 -20.64 -23.37
C HIS A 32 -12.15 -21.21 -24.79
N ASN A 33 -13.27 -21.09 -25.48
CA ASN A 33 -13.32 -21.18 -26.93
C ASN A 33 -14.31 -20.13 -27.47
N SER A 34 -13.83 -18.93 -27.82
CA SER A 34 -14.58 -17.98 -28.66
C SER A 34 -13.61 -16.95 -29.27
N GLY A 35 -13.74 -16.77 -30.58
CA GLY A 35 -12.88 -16.00 -31.48
C GLY A 35 -12.96 -14.47 -31.33
N PRO A 36 -12.28 -13.69 -32.20
CA PRO A 36 -11.96 -12.29 -31.96
C PRO A 36 -13.22 -11.41 -32.14
N THR A 37 -13.65 -10.74 -31.11
CA THR A 37 -14.68 -9.72 -31.13
C THR A 37 -14.20 -8.37 -30.66
N ALA A 38 -14.73 -7.31 -31.28
CA ALA A 38 -14.47 -5.88 -31.17
C ALA A 38 -13.98 -5.37 -29.79
N LEU A 39 -13.16 -4.29 -29.80
CA LEU A 39 -12.70 -3.55 -28.64
C LEU A 39 -13.83 -3.29 -27.62
N PRO A 40 -13.63 -3.60 -26.34
CA PRO A 40 -14.66 -3.40 -25.32
C PRO A 40 -14.99 -1.91 -25.14
N SER A 41 -16.26 -1.57 -25.02
CA SER A 41 -16.68 -0.23 -24.58
C SER A 41 -16.18 0.02 -23.14
N ALA A 42 -15.94 1.28 -22.75
CA ALA A 42 -15.51 1.67 -21.40
C ALA A 42 -16.39 1.06 -20.28
N GLN A 43 -17.70 0.88 -20.54
CA GLN A 43 -18.64 0.23 -19.62
C GLN A 43 -18.39 -1.27 -19.43
N ARG A 44 -17.76 -1.95 -20.39
CA ARG A 44 -17.45 -3.38 -20.29
C ARG A 44 -16.16 -3.60 -19.48
N VAL A 45 -15.17 -2.72 -19.64
CA VAL A 45 -13.93 -2.72 -18.83
C VAL A 45 -14.27 -2.53 -17.34
N LEU A 46 -15.18 -1.60 -17.03
CA LEU A 46 -15.62 -1.33 -15.64
C LEU A 46 -16.38 -2.51 -15.00
N ARG A 47 -17.09 -3.35 -15.78
CA ARG A 47 -17.80 -4.53 -15.25
C ARG A 47 -16.88 -5.71 -14.98
N ASP A 48 -15.90 -5.92 -15.83
CA ASP A 48 -14.95 -7.03 -15.68
C ASP A 48 -13.99 -6.80 -14.48
N ASP A 49 -13.71 -5.54 -14.12
CA ASP A 49 -12.92 -5.19 -12.93
C ASP A 49 -13.66 -5.50 -11.61
N LEU A 50 -15.02 -5.52 -11.63
CA LEU A 50 -15.83 -5.82 -10.45
C LEU A 50 -15.87 -7.33 -10.08
N GLU A 51 -15.31 -8.21 -10.91
CA GLU A 51 -15.24 -9.66 -10.65
C GLU A 51 -13.95 -10.08 -9.92
N GLN A 52 -13.05 -9.16 -9.58
CA GLN A 52 -11.83 -9.48 -8.83
C GLN A 52 -12.15 -9.75 -7.36
N PRO A 53 -11.73 -10.91 -6.82
CA PRO A 53 -12.10 -11.31 -5.44
C PRO A 53 -11.47 -10.42 -4.36
N ASP A 54 -10.42 -9.66 -4.71
CA ASP A 54 -9.65 -8.77 -3.84
C ASP A 54 -9.82 -7.28 -4.16
N LEU A 55 -10.86 -6.92 -4.94
CA LEU A 55 -11.08 -5.56 -5.43
C LEU A 55 -11.06 -4.49 -4.32
N TYR A 56 -11.70 -4.77 -3.20
CA TYR A 56 -11.84 -3.85 -2.06
C TYR A 56 -10.83 -4.14 -0.92
N ALA A 57 -9.76 -4.88 -1.18
CA ALA A 57 -8.80 -5.27 -0.15
C ALA A 57 -8.02 -4.09 0.46
N GLU A 58 -7.99 -2.96 -0.24
CA GLU A 58 -7.32 -1.72 0.19
C GLU A 58 -8.27 -0.74 0.90
N TRP A 59 -9.59 -0.97 0.81
CA TRP A 59 -10.58 -0.06 1.40
C TRP A 59 -10.77 -0.31 2.90
N ASP A 60 -11.08 0.76 3.63
CA ASP A 60 -11.23 0.72 5.08
C ASP A 60 -12.60 0.21 5.52
N GLU A 61 -12.61 -0.50 6.62
CA GLU A 61 -13.83 -0.84 7.34
C GLU A 61 -14.32 0.37 8.17
N GLN A 62 -15.61 0.39 8.50
CA GLN A 62 -16.23 1.50 9.28
C GLN A 62 -15.46 1.77 10.58
N GLY A 63 -14.98 0.73 11.26
CA GLY A 63 -14.22 0.88 12.51
C GLY A 63 -12.93 1.69 12.37
N THR A 64 -12.21 1.53 11.25
CA THR A 64 -11.01 2.35 10.95
C THR A 64 -11.40 3.80 10.71
N ILE A 65 -12.44 4.04 9.91
CA ILE A 65 -12.93 5.39 9.60
C ILE A 65 -13.35 6.11 10.87
N ASP A 66 -14.12 5.44 11.73
CA ASP A 66 -14.60 5.98 13.01
C ASP A 66 -13.44 6.31 13.96
N ALA A 67 -12.41 5.44 14.04
CA ALA A 67 -11.23 5.67 14.87
C ALA A 67 -10.43 6.89 14.40
N VAL A 68 -10.22 7.03 13.08
CA VAL A 68 -9.55 8.22 12.50
C VAL A 68 -10.39 9.47 12.76
N ALA A 69 -11.70 9.43 12.51
CA ALA A 69 -12.59 10.57 12.76
C ALA A 69 -12.60 10.99 14.24
N ALA A 70 -12.61 10.03 15.16
CA ALA A 70 -12.55 10.31 16.60
C ALA A 70 -11.25 11.02 17.00
N ALA A 71 -10.10 10.53 16.52
CA ALA A 71 -8.80 11.15 16.77
C ALA A 71 -8.75 12.60 16.22
N LEU A 72 -9.20 12.81 14.97
CA LEU A 72 -9.24 14.14 14.33
C LEU A 72 -10.22 15.09 15.00
N SER A 73 -11.33 14.58 15.57
CA SER A 73 -12.34 15.41 16.27
C SER A 73 -11.78 16.11 17.49
N THR A 74 -10.67 15.66 18.05
CA THR A 74 -9.97 16.35 19.14
C THR A 74 -9.19 17.58 18.68
N LEU A 75 -8.97 17.73 17.36
CA LEU A 75 -8.23 18.83 16.75
C LEU A 75 -9.16 19.88 16.11
N GLY A 76 -10.37 19.49 15.70
CA GLY A 76 -11.31 20.38 15.03
C GLY A 76 -12.64 19.73 14.67
N GLU A 77 -13.43 20.45 13.84
CA GLU A 77 -14.68 19.91 13.28
C GLU A 77 -14.36 18.93 12.15
N VAL A 78 -14.83 17.68 12.23
CA VAL A 78 -14.61 16.67 11.19
C VAL A 78 -15.82 16.53 10.28
N VAL A 79 -15.60 16.57 8.96
CA VAL A 79 -16.60 16.30 7.93
C VAL A 79 -16.22 15.05 7.17
N LEU A 80 -17.07 14.02 7.19
CA LEU A 80 -16.85 12.76 6.46
C LEU A 80 -17.09 12.96 4.96
N LEU A 81 -16.10 12.61 4.15
CA LEU A 81 -16.08 12.79 2.69
C LEU A 81 -15.73 11.46 2.02
N GLU A 82 -16.72 10.60 1.85
CA GLU A 82 -16.50 9.34 1.11
C GLU A 82 -16.08 9.65 -0.34
N ALA A 83 -14.96 9.06 -0.79
CA ALA A 83 -14.37 9.27 -2.10
C ALA A 83 -15.05 8.41 -3.18
N ASN A 84 -16.35 8.69 -3.38
CA ASN A 84 -17.21 8.12 -4.42
C ASN A 84 -17.57 9.18 -5.48
N GLU A 85 -18.51 8.88 -6.39
CA GLU A 85 -18.94 9.78 -7.48
C GLU A 85 -19.36 11.18 -7.01
N SER A 86 -19.89 11.30 -5.79
CA SER A 86 -20.34 12.58 -5.22
C SER A 86 -19.24 13.33 -4.46
N PHE A 87 -18.02 12.81 -4.39
CA PHE A 87 -16.92 13.43 -3.64
C PHE A 87 -16.62 14.87 -4.07
N PRO A 88 -16.54 15.21 -5.38
CA PRO A 88 -16.25 16.58 -5.81
C PRO A 88 -17.29 17.59 -5.31
N GLU A 89 -18.58 17.24 -5.38
CA GLU A 89 -19.67 18.09 -4.91
C GLU A 89 -19.68 18.26 -3.40
N LYS A 90 -19.48 17.16 -2.66
CA LYS A 90 -19.39 17.17 -1.19
C LYS A 90 -18.21 18.01 -0.73
N LEU A 91 -17.03 17.84 -1.33
CA LEU A 91 -15.83 18.61 -1.02
C LEU A 91 -16.05 20.12 -1.26
N ARG A 92 -16.63 20.48 -2.41
CA ARG A 92 -16.94 21.87 -2.75
C ARG A 92 -17.96 22.49 -1.80
N ALA A 93 -18.95 21.74 -1.34
CA ALA A 93 -19.96 22.20 -0.39
C ALA A 93 -19.39 22.33 1.03
N ALA A 94 -18.59 21.37 1.46
CA ALA A 94 -18.00 21.34 2.80
C ALA A 94 -16.91 22.41 2.99
N ARG A 95 -16.07 22.66 1.97
CA ARG A 95 -14.93 23.59 2.01
C ARG A 95 -14.12 23.49 3.30
N PRO A 96 -13.55 22.32 3.62
CA PRO A 96 -12.72 22.17 4.81
C PRO A 96 -11.45 23.02 4.69
N ASP A 97 -10.83 23.35 5.81
CA ASP A 97 -9.54 24.04 5.85
C ASP A 97 -8.42 23.15 5.29
N PHE A 98 -8.52 21.83 5.50
CA PHE A 98 -7.75 20.81 4.79
C PHE A 98 -8.46 19.46 4.79
N VAL A 99 -8.02 18.56 3.90
CA VAL A 99 -8.51 17.18 3.80
C VAL A 99 -7.47 16.24 4.40
N PHE A 100 -7.84 15.42 5.38
CA PHE A 100 -7.09 14.25 5.81
C PHE A 100 -7.49 13.08 4.90
N ASN A 101 -6.56 12.60 4.07
CA ASN A 101 -6.84 11.62 3.03
C ASN A 101 -6.33 10.23 3.39
N ILE A 102 -7.25 9.25 3.44
CA ILE A 102 -6.96 7.82 3.55
C ILE A 102 -7.60 7.02 2.40
N ALA A 103 -8.14 7.71 1.38
CA ALA A 103 -8.84 7.06 0.27
C ALA A 103 -7.88 6.50 -0.78
N GLU A 104 -7.98 5.21 -1.05
CA GLU A 104 -7.17 4.47 -2.03
C GLU A 104 -7.68 4.58 -3.47
N GLY A 105 -8.95 4.98 -3.64
CA GLY A 105 -9.62 4.98 -4.94
C GLY A 105 -9.97 3.58 -5.43
N LEU A 106 -10.59 3.48 -6.60
CA LEU A 106 -11.02 2.19 -7.16
C LEU A 106 -10.45 1.94 -8.56
N TYR A 107 -10.54 2.92 -9.44
CA TYR A 107 -10.27 2.72 -10.87
C TYR A 107 -9.00 3.43 -11.34
N GLY A 108 -8.29 2.74 -12.22
CA GLY A 108 -7.19 3.29 -12.99
C GLY A 108 -5.83 3.27 -12.29
N PRO A 109 -4.75 3.45 -13.09
CA PRO A 109 -3.38 3.36 -12.61
C PRO A 109 -2.94 4.54 -11.72
N ASN A 110 -3.80 5.55 -11.55
CA ASN A 110 -3.55 6.74 -10.72
C ASN A 110 -4.62 6.91 -9.64
N ARG A 111 -5.32 5.83 -9.25
CA ARG A 111 -6.50 5.89 -8.37
C ARG A 111 -6.23 6.59 -7.04
N GLU A 112 -5.08 6.37 -6.42
CA GLU A 112 -4.68 7.02 -5.17
C GLU A 112 -4.50 8.53 -5.31
N GLY A 113 -4.14 9.01 -6.50
CA GLY A 113 -3.97 10.41 -6.82
C GLY A 113 -5.27 11.19 -7.05
N HIS A 114 -6.44 10.54 -7.14
CA HIS A 114 -7.69 11.20 -7.51
C HIS A 114 -8.15 12.22 -6.46
N VAL A 115 -8.18 11.83 -5.18
CA VAL A 115 -8.60 12.73 -4.09
C VAL A 115 -7.72 13.96 -4.01
N PRO A 116 -6.38 13.88 -3.92
CA PRO A 116 -5.53 15.06 -3.88
C PRO A 116 -5.61 15.90 -5.17
N ALA A 117 -5.76 15.28 -6.36
CA ALA A 117 -5.94 16.04 -7.61
C ALA A 117 -7.25 16.86 -7.62
N ILE A 118 -8.34 16.32 -7.07
CA ILE A 118 -9.60 17.07 -6.92
C ILE A 118 -9.45 18.19 -5.89
N CYS A 119 -8.72 17.95 -4.80
CA CYS A 119 -8.40 18.98 -3.81
C CYS A 119 -7.60 20.11 -4.44
N GLU A 120 -6.57 19.82 -5.22
CA GLU A 120 -5.78 20.82 -5.96
C GLU A 120 -6.65 21.62 -6.94
N PHE A 121 -7.53 20.95 -7.69
CA PHE A 121 -8.44 21.60 -8.61
C PHE A 121 -9.35 22.63 -7.94
N TYR A 122 -9.77 22.38 -6.69
CA TYR A 122 -10.59 23.32 -5.92
C TYR A 122 -9.79 24.26 -5.01
N GLY A 123 -8.45 24.16 -4.99
CA GLY A 123 -7.58 24.94 -4.12
C GLY A 123 -7.77 24.64 -2.62
N ILE A 124 -8.12 23.40 -2.29
CA ILE A 124 -8.30 22.94 -0.91
C ILE A 124 -7.04 22.18 -0.50
N PRO A 125 -6.34 22.59 0.57
CA PRO A 125 -5.18 21.87 1.07
C PRO A 125 -5.52 20.44 1.51
N TYR A 126 -4.52 19.56 1.50
CA TYR A 126 -4.70 18.16 1.90
C TYR A 126 -3.46 17.59 2.58
N HIS A 127 -3.68 16.54 3.35
CA HIS A 127 -2.68 15.72 4.01
C HIS A 127 -2.15 14.65 3.03
N ALA A 128 -0.94 14.16 3.29
CA ALA A 128 -0.18 13.18 2.52
C ALA A 128 0.41 13.72 1.22
N SER A 129 0.97 12.78 0.44
CA SER A 129 1.69 13.07 -0.79
C SER A 129 0.79 13.61 -1.89
N ASP A 130 1.38 14.35 -2.83
CA ASP A 130 0.66 14.93 -3.97
C ASP A 130 0.27 13.85 -5.01
N PRO A 131 -0.58 14.20 -6.00
CA PRO A 131 -1.07 13.25 -7.00
C PRO A 131 0.04 12.58 -7.81
N LEU A 132 1.15 13.29 -8.09
CA LEU A 132 2.28 12.74 -8.84
C LEU A 132 3.01 11.69 -8.01
N SER A 133 3.37 12.01 -6.77
CA SER A 133 4.04 11.11 -5.84
C SER A 133 3.22 9.84 -5.60
N LEU A 134 1.91 9.97 -5.33
CA LEU A 134 0.99 8.84 -5.17
C LEU A 134 0.96 7.95 -6.42
N SER A 135 0.77 8.56 -7.60
CA SER A 135 0.72 7.82 -8.87
C SER A 135 2.05 7.12 -9.20
N LEU A 136 3.19 7.75 -8.87
CA LEU A 136 4.52 7.14 -9.04
C LEU A 136 4.70 5.97 -8.07
N CYS A 137 4.37 6.13 -6.79
CA CYS A 137 4.50 5.09 -5.77
C CYS A 137 3.61 3.88 -6.07
N LEU A 138 2.38 4.10 -6.54
CA LEU A 138 1.49 3.04 -6.97
C LEU A 138 2.06 2.22 -8.13
N HIS A 139 2.77 2.89 -9.07
CA HIS A 139 3.40 2.23 -10.23
C HIS A 139 4.79 1.68 -9.87
N LYS A 140 4.87 0.47 -9.33
CA LYS A 140 6.11 -0.16 -8.83
C LYS A 140 7.32 -0.06 -9.77
N GLY A 141 7.11 -0.18 -11.08
CA GLY A 141 8.19 -0.02 -12.06
C GLY A 141 8.72 1.41 -12.14
N ARG A 142 7.84 2.42 -12.15
CA ARG A 142 8.23 3.84 -12.16
C ARG A 142 8.88 4.25 -10.84
N THR A 143 8.37 3.75 -9.73
CA THR A 143 9.02 3.89 -8.42
C THR A 143 10.48 3.44 -8.49
N LYS A 144 10.74 2.24 -9.01
CA LYS A 144 12.10 1.70 -9.11
C LYS A 144 12.99 2.48 -10.06
N GLU A 145 12.46 2.97 -11.18
CA GLU A 145 13.20 3.87 -12.09
C GLU A 145 13.64 5.15 -11.35
N MET A 146 12.75 5.78 -10.57
CA MET A 146 13.07 6.96 -9.77
C MET A 146 14.08 6.64 -8.65
N LEU A 147 13.93 5.53 -7.95
CA LEU A 147 14.87 5.09 -6.93
C LEU A 147 16.30 4.93 -7.53
N LEU A 148 16.43 4.27 -8.68
CA LEU A 148 17.72 4.11 -9.36
C LEU A 148 18.32 5.46 -9.78
N GLN A 149 17.51 6.38 -10.30
CA GLN A 149 17.96 7.72 -10.70
C GLN A 149 18.53 8.51 -9.50
N HIS A 150 17.99 8.29 -8.32
CA HIS A 150 18.44 8.93 -7.07
C HIS A 150 19.46 8.12 -6.27
N GLY A 151 19.98 7.01 -6.85
CA GLY A 151 20.98 6.16 -6.19
C GLY A 151 20.45 5.37 -5.00
N VAL A 152 19.12 5.22 -4.86
CA VAL A 152 18.49 4.42 -3.81
C VAL A 152 18.51 2.94 -4.23
N PRO A 153 19.03 2.03 -3.38
CA PRO A 153 19.15 0.63 -3.74
C PRO A 153 17.78 -0.04 -3.86
N THR A 154 17.56 -0.72 -4.97
CA THR A 154 16.38 -1.56 -5.24
C THR A 154 16.77 -2.76 -6.11
N ALA A 155 16.01 -3.85 -6.07
CA ALA A 155 16.31 -5.05 -6.85
C ALA A 155 16.32 -4.75 -8.35
N PRO A 156 17.27 -5.33 -9.13
CA PRO A 156 17.22 -5.29 -10.59
C PRO A 156 15.88 -5.80 -11.11
N PHE A 157 15.30 -5.13 -12.09
CA PHE A 157 13.95 -5.42 -12.56
C PHE A 157 13.76 -5.17 -14.07
N THR A 158 12.65 -5.68 -14.57
CA THR A 158 12.09 -5.35 -15.89
C THR A 158 10.57 -5.37 -15.82
N ILE A 159 9.88 -4.82 -16.82
CA ILE A 159 8.43 -4.78 -16.89
C ILE A 159 7.98 -5.57 -18.12
N ALA A 160 7.14 -6.59 -17.89
CA ALA A 160 6.47 -7.33 -18.93
C ALA A 160 5.08 -6.74 -19.20
N ARG A 161 4.83 -6.38 -20.47
CA ARG A 161 3.51 -5.94 -20.97
C ARG A 161 2.84 -7.02 -21.82
N THR A 162 3.63 -7.99 -22.25
CA THR A 162 3.21 -9.11 -23.08
C THR A 162 3.83 -10.41 -22.57
N ARG A 163 3.27 -11.55 -23.01
CA ARG A 163 3.85 -12.88 -22.76
C ARG A 163 5.27 -13.02 -23.33
N ASP A 164 5.54 -12.37 -24.45
CA ASP A 164 6.85 -12.45 -25.09
C ASP A 164 7.92 -11.68 -24.31
N ASP A 165 7.55 -10.62 -23.59
CA ASP A 165 8.49 -9.92 -22.71
C ASP A 165 9.04 -10.89 -21.64
N ALA A 166 8.18 -11.74 -21.06
CA ALA A 166 8.62 -12.73 -20.06
C ALA A 166 9.58 -13.80 -20.62
N ARG A 167 9.40 -14.15 -21.89
CA ARG A 167 10.31 -15.10 -22.57
C ARG A 167 11.71 -14.55 -22.80
N ASN A 168 11.83 -13.23 -22.88
CA ASN A 168 13.09 -12.54 -23.23
C ASN A 168 13.80 -11.86 -22.03
N VAL A 169 13.34 -12.11 -20.80
CA VAL A 169 13.97 -11.57 -19.58
C VAL A 169 15.41 -12.07 -19.46
N SER A 170 16.37 -11.16 -19.25
CA SER A 170 17.79 -11.46 -19.09
C SER A 170 18.26 -11.54 -17.63
N LEU A 171 17.39 -11.26 -16.67
CA LEU A 171 17.71 -11.33 -15.23
C LEU A 171 17.98 -12.77 -14.79
N PRO A 172 18.92 -12.99 -13.85
CA PRO A 172 19.19 -14.33 -13.30
C PRO A 172 18.06 -14.81 -12.37
N PHE A 173 17.74 -16.10 -12.44
CA PHE A 173 16.80 -16.74 -11.53
C PHE A 173 17.43 -16.99 -10.14
N PRO A 174 16.59 -17.04 -9.06
CA PRO A 174 15.13 -16.93 -9.07
C PRO A 174 14.65 -15.49 -9.25
N LEU A 175 13.46 -15.33 -9.84
CA LEU A 175 12.80 -14.08 -10.11
C LEU A 175 11.46 -13.98 -9.37
N PHE A 176 11.03 -12.76 -9.07
CA PHE A 176 9.74 -12.49 -8.46
C PHE A 176 8.85 -11.69 -9.40
N ALA A 177 7.61 -12.16 -9.64
CA ALA A 177 6.67 -11.54 -10.55
C ALA A 177 5.40 -11.11 -9.83
N LYS A 178 5.03 -9.80 -9.96
CA LYS A 178 3.84 -9.20 -9.34
C LYS A 178 3.22 -8.12 -10.24
N PRO A 179 1.91 -7.78 -10.08
CA PRO A 179 1.29 -6.68 -10.82
C PRO A 179 1.98 -5.34 -10.51
N CYS A 180 1.96 -4.40 -11.48
CA CYS A 180 2.61 -3.09 -11.31
C CYS A 180 1.84 -2.12 -10.42
N PHE A 181 0.49 -2.16 -10.41
CA PHE A 181 -0.37 -1.13 -9.81
C PHE A 181 -1.18 -1.62 -8.61
N GLU A 182 -0.89 -2.81 -8.07
CA GLU A 182 -1.65 -3.37 -6.97
C GLU A 182 -0.92 -3.22 -5.63
N GLY A 183 -1.69 -2.94 -4.59
CA GLY A 183 -1.27 -2.92 -3.20
C GLY A 183 -1.82 -4.11 -2.41
N SER A 184 -1.65 -4.10 -1.10
CA SER A 184 -2.17 -5.10 -0.15
C SER A 184 -1.85 -6.57 -0.48
N GLY A 185 -0.81 -6.81 -1.27
CA GLY A 185 -0.42 -8.16 -1.70
C GLY A 185 -1.32 -8.76 -2.77
N LYS A 186 -2.21 -7.97 -3.42
CA LYS A 186 -3.00 -8.42 -4.56
C LYS A 186 -2.09 -8.95 -5.67
N GLY A 187 -2.41 -10.12 -6.18
CA GLY A 187 -1.59 -10.80 -7.18
C GLY A 187 -0.21 -11.26 -6.69
N VAL A 188 0.03 -11.35 -5.38
CA VAL A 188 1.22 -11.95 -4.78
C VAL A 188 0.85 -13.26 -4.10
N SER A 189 1.50 -14.36 -4.51
CA SER A 189 1.29 -15.71 -3.99
C SER A 189 2.62 -16.46 -3.98
N VAL A 190 2.63 -17.69 -3.49
CA VAL A 190 3.82 -18.58 -3.57
C VAL A 190 4.31 -18.74 -5.01
N GLN A 191 3.43 -18.68 -6.00
CA GLN A 191 3.75 -18.76 -7.43
C GLN A 191 4.45 -17.50 -7.98
N SER A 192 4.49 -16.40 -7.21
CA SER A 192 5.21 -15.19 -7.60
C SER A 192 6.72 -15.40 -7.62
N LEU A 193 7.25 -16.39 -6.86
CA LEU A 193 8.65 -16.80 -6.89
C LEU A 193 8.86 -17.85 -7.99
N CYS A 194 9.57 -17.45 -9.05
CA CYS A 194 9.81 -18.27 -10.23
C CYS A 194 11.27 -18.73 -10.28
N HIS A 195 11.52 -20.02 -10.35
CA HIS A 195 12.86 -20.61 -10.35
C HIS A 195 13.41 -20.84 -11.76
N ASN A 196 12.56 -20.81 -12.77
CA ASN A 196 12.94 -21.02 -14.16
C ASN A 196 12.02 -20.27 -15.13
N ARG A 197 12.40 -20.31 -16.41
CA ARG A 197 11.69 -19.61 -17.49
C ARG A 197 10.24 -20.06 -17.66
N ALA A 198 9.97 -21.33 -17.52
CA ALA A 198 8.61 -21.87 -17.71
C ALA A 198 7.65 -21.37 -16.63
N GLU A 199 8.09 -21.38 -15.37
CA GLU A 199 7.32 -20.80 -14.24
C GLU A 199 7.09 -19.30 -14.42
N LEU A 200 8.13 -18.55 -14.81
CA LEU A 200 8.01 -17.11 -15.04
C LEU A 200 6.99 -16.79 -16.13
N VAL A 201 7.06 -17.46 -17.27
CA VAL A 201 6.12 -17.21 -18.38
C VAL A 201 4.69 -17.54 -17.96
N ALA A 202 4.47 -18.68 -17.32
CA ALA A 202 3.14 -19.06 -16.84
C ALA A 202 2.60 -18.05 -15.81
N ARG A 203 3.46 -17.60 -14.88
CA ARG A 203 3.06 -16.61 -13.87
C ARG A 203 2.72 -15.26 -14.47
N VAL A 204 3.55 -14.74 -15.37
CA VAL A 204 3.31 -13.46 -16.05
C VAL A 204 2.03 -13.52 -16.88
N GLU A 205 1.80 -14.62 -17.60
CA GLU A 205 0.57 -14.85 -18.35
C GLU A 205 -0.67 -14.77 -17.47
N ALA A 206 -0.67 -15.50 -16.34
CA ALA A 206 -1.78 -15.48 -15.39
C ALA A 206 -2.03 -14.08 -14.82
N LEU A 207 -0.97 -13.32 -14.48
CA LEU A 207 -1.10 -11.96 -13.97
C LEU A 207 -1.61 -10.97 -15.01
N LEU A 208 -1.15 -11.06 -16.26
CA LEU A 208 -1.65 -10.23 -17.37
C LEU A 208 -3.13 -10.48 -17.65
N ASP A 209 -3.56 -11.75 -17.61
CA ASP A 209 -4.94 -12.13 -17.87
C ASP A 209 -5.89 -11.71 -16.73
N THR A 210 -5.44 -11.85 -15.46
CA THR A 210 -6.26 -11.53 -14.28
C THR A 210 -6.35 -10.03 -14.02
N TYR A 211 -5.19 -9.35 -13.98
CA TYR A 211 -5.13 -7.94 -13.56
C TYR A 211 -5.12 -6.94 -14.73
N ARG A 212 -4.96 -7.41 -15.98
CA ARG A 212 -4.96 -6.60 -17.21
C ARG A 212 -4.02 -5.39 -17.15
N GLN A 213 -2.90 -5.54 -16.48
CA GLN A 213 -1.89 -4.51 -16.28
C GLN A 213 -0.49 -5.07 -16.48
N PRO A 214 0.54 -4.20 -16.67
CA PRO A 214 1.93 -4.64 -16.72
C PRO A 214 2.34 -5.43 -15.46
N VAL A 215 3.27 -6.36 -15.63
CA VAL A 215 3.84 -7.18 -14.57
C VAL A 215 5.28 -6.74 -14.31
N LEU A 216 5.59 -6.41 -13.06
CA LEU A 216 6.95 -6.22 -12.60
C LEU A 216 7.60 -7.59 -12.41
N ILE A 217 8.78 -7.78 -13.01
CA ILE A 217 9.65 -8.94 -12.81
C ILE A 217 10.94 -8.42 -12.18
N GLU A 218 11.29 -8.89 -11.01
CA GLU A 218 12.48 -8.44 -10.28
C GLU A 218 13.31 -9.62 -9.76
N THR A 219 14.59 -9.39 -9.54
CA THR A 219 15.47 -10.37 -8.90
C THR A 219 14.95 -10.65 -7.49
N TRP A 220 14.84 -11.94 -7.13
CA TRP A 220 14.45 -12.34 -5.79
C TRP A 220 15.47 -11.88 -4.75
N LEU A 221 14.99 -11.29 -3.68
CA LEU A 221 15.79 -10.88 -2.53
C LEU A 221 15.60 -11.91 -1.42
N PRO A 222 16.62 -12.75 -1.12
CA PRO A 222 16.45 -13.88 -0.19
C PRO A 222 16.58 -13.52 1.29
N GLY A 223 16.98 -12.29 1.61
CA GLY A 223 17.28 -11.86 2.97
C GLY A 223 16.06 -11.45 3.77
N LEU A 224 16.32 -10.85 4.94
CA LEU A 224 15.33 -10.35 5.88
C LEU A 224 14.47 -9.25 5.26
N GLU A 225 13.21 -9.20 5.67
CA GLU A 225 12.23 -8.21 5.21
C GLU A 225 11.76 -7.33 6.35
N PHE A 226 11.56 -6.05 6.04
CA PHE A 226 11.23 -5.00 6.99
C PHE A 226 10.19 -4.06 6.42
N THR A 227 9.41 -3.48 7.32
CA THR A 227 8.53 -2.35 7.01
C THR A 227 8.93 -1.16 7.88
N VAL A 228 9.11 -0.01 7.25
CA VAL A 228 9.54 1.23 7.88
C VAL A 228 8.44 2.27 7.76
N ALA A 229 7.91 2.72 8.88
CA ALA A 229 7.02 3.87 8.93
C ALA A 229 7.85 5.15 9.01
N VAL A 230 7.65 6.07 8.07
CA VAL A 230 8.27 7.40 8.05
C VAL A 230 7.19 8.44 8.32
N ILE A 231 7.46 9.40 9.20
CA ILE A 231 6.62 10.58 9.47
C ILE A 231 7.45 11.86 9.41
N GLY A 232 6.81 12.98 9.04
CA GLY A 232 7.47 14.30 8.93
C GLY A 232 7.80 14.70 7.51
N ASN A 233 8.33 15.91 7.34
CA ASN A 233 8.66 16.51 6.06
C ASN A 233 10.11 17.03 6.03
N GLY A 234 10.74 17.02 4.87
CA GLY A 234 12.09 17.57 4.68
C GLY A 234 13.10 16.96 5.63
N ASP A 235 13.81 17.82 6.39
CA ASP A 235 14.83 17.41 7.35
C ASP A 235 14.24 16.88 8.66
N GLU A 236 12.95 17.14 8.94
CA GLU A 236 12.24 16.60 10.10
C GLU A 236 11.66 15.19 9.85
N ALA A 237 11.74 14.70 8.61
CA ALA A 237 11.32 13.35 8.29
C ALA A 237 12.16 12.31 9.05
N ARG A 238 11.49 11.40 9.76
CA ARG A 238 12.11 10.39 10.61
C ARG A 238 11.42 9.05 10.54
N CYS A 239 12.19 7.98 10.74
CA CYS A 239 11.65 6.64 10.86
C CYS A 239 11.08 6.42 12.27
N LEU A 240 9.98 5.71 12.37
CA LEU A 240 9.51 5.05 13.58
C LEU A 240 10.25 3.70 13.75
N PRO A 241 10.14 3.03 14.90
CA PRO A 241 10.76 1.73 15.11
C PRO A 241 10.42 0.75 13.99
N ILE A 242 11.45 0.10 13.43
CA ILE A 242 11.33 -0.78 12.27
C ILE A 242 10.54 -2.03 12.65
N VAL A 243 9.61 -2.43 11.78
CA VAL A 243 8.93 -3.72 11.88
C VAL A 243 9.67 -4.74 11.06
N GLY A 244 10.13 -5.84 11.68
CA GLY A 244 10.73 -6.98 11.02
C GLY A 244 9.70 -8.08 10.75
N MET A 245 9.87 -8.81 9.65
CA MET A 245 9.04 -9.97 9.34
C MET A 245 9.76 -11.25 9.73
N ASN A 246 9.14 -12.06 10.59
CA ASN A 246 9.63 -13.38 10.99
C ASN A 246 8.96 -14.46 10.14
N PHE A 247 9.59 -14.87 9.05
CA PHE A 247 9.07 -15.91 8.18
C PHE A 247 9.26 -17.35 8.71
N ASP A 248 10.00 -17.55 9.80
CA ASP A 248 10.19 -18.87 10.42
C ASP A 248 8.89 -19.44 11.01
N VAL A 249 7.89 -18.57 11.23
CA VAL A 249 6.56 -18.98 11.72
C VAL A 249 5.63 -19.49 10.62
N LEU A 250 6.01 -19.36 9.36
CA LEU A 250 5.25 -19.90 8.24
C LEU A 250 5.28 -21.43 8.21
N PRO A 251 4.30 -22.09 7.55
CA PRO A 251 4.32 -23.53 7.38
C PRO A 251 5.61 -24.04 6.76
N ALA A 252 6.06 -25.21 7.20
CA ALA A 252 7.31 -25.83 6.73
C ALA A 252 7.33 -25.97 5.20
N GLY A 253 8.38 -25.44 4.56
CA GLY A 253 8.54 -25.43 3.11
C GLY A 253 7.84 -24.28 2.38
N ALA A 254 7.10 -23.43 3.08
CA ALA A 254 6.55 -22.22 2.48
C ALA A 254 7.70 -21.22 2.16
N PRO A 255 7.66 -20.56 0.99
CA PRO A 255 8.63 -19.50 0.71
C PRO A 255 8.40 -18.31 1.65
N PRO A 256 9.46 -17.56 1.99
CA PRO A 256 9.36 -16.40 2.89
C PRO A 256 8.70 -15.20 2.19
N ILE A 257 7.40 -15.31 1.95
CA ILE A 257 6.56 -14.34 1.24
C ILE A 257 5.30 -14.08 2.07
N TYR A 258 5.02 -12.81 2.38
CA TYR A 258 3.75 -12.39 2.96
C TYR A 258 2.75 -12.05 1.85
N GLY A 259 2.33 -13.08 1.12
CA GLY A 259 1.36 -13.01 0.03
C GLY A 259 -0.04 -13.42 0.45
N TYR A 260 -0.85 -13.82 -0.54
CA TYR A 260 -2.23 -14.25 -0.35
C TYR A 260 -2.36 -15.38 0.68
N GLU A 261 -1.55 -16.42 0.55
CA GLU A 261 -1.61 -17.59 1.42
C GLU A 261 -1.30 -17.21 2.88
N ALA A 262 -0.29 -16.37 3.09
CA ALA A 262 0.08 -15.93 4.44
C ALA A 262 -1.02 -15.08 5.07
N LYS A 263 -1.63 -14.14 4.32
CA LYS A 263 -2.63 -13.21 4.83
C LYS A 263 -4.00 -13.84 5.09
N TRP A 264 -4.42 -14.79 4.25
CA TRP A 264 -5.80 -15.25 4.22
C TRP A 264 -5.98 -16.72 4.62
N LEU A 265 -4.92 -17.53 4.55
CA LEU A 265 -4.99 -18.96 4.84
C LEU A 265 -4.22 -19.36 6.10
N TRP A 266 -3.06 -18.72 6.37
CA TRP A 266 -2.18 -19.13 7.46
C TRP A 266 -2.28 -18.23 8.68
N ASP A 267 -2.32 -16.89 8.49
CA ASP A 267 -2.45 -15.90 9.55
C ASP A 267 -3.92 -15.55 9.75
N THR A 268 -4.59 -16.33 10.59
CA THR A 268 -6.03 -16.19 10.83
C THR A 268 -6.30 -15.82 12.28
N VAL A 269 -7.48 -15.25 12.57
CA VAL A 269 -7.90 -14.93 13.95
C VAL A 269 -7.88 -16.17 14.84
N ALA A 270 -8.19 -17.36 14.28
CA ALA A 270 -8.17 -18.62 15.02
C ALA A 270 -6.74 -19.16 15.23
N ASN A 271 -5.78 -18.78 14.38
CA ASN A 271 -4.37 -19.20 14.47
C ASN A 271 -3.47 -18.02 14.06
N PRO A 272 -3.33 -16.98 14.91
CA PRO A 272 -2.54 -15.80 14.58
C PRO A 272 -1.06 -16.13 14.54
N LEU A 273 -0.41 -15.79 13.43
CA LEU A 273 1.04 -15.91 13.30
C LEU A 273 1.74 -14.71 13.95
N GLN A 274 2.81 -14.98 14.71
CA GLN A 274 3.67 -13.93 15.27
C GLN A 274 4.68 -13.45 14.20
N LEU A 275 4.14 -13.02 13.05
CA LEU A 275 4.96 -12.68 11.88
C LEU A 275 5.66 -11.33 12.05
N PHE A 276 5.01 -10.35 12.68
CA PHE A 276 5.50 -8.97 12.77
C PHE A 276 6.13 -8.66 14.12
N GLN A 277 7.43 -8.42 14.13
CA GLN A 277 8.20 -8.06 15.32
C GLN A 277 8.57 -6.56 15.29
N CYS A 278 8.19 -5.81 16.31
CA CYS A 278 8.51 -4.40 16.43
C CYS A 278 8.94 -4.06 17.88
N PRO A 279 10.10 -3.42 18.09
CA PRO A 279 11.14 -3.15 17.09
C PRO A 279 11.82 -4.43 16.58
N ALA A 280 12.28 -4.39 15.32
CA ALA A 280 13.02 -5.50 14.72
C ALA A 280 14.33 -5.77 15.50
N GLN A 281 14.60 -7.04 15.79
CA GLN A 281 15.79 -7.46 16.52
C GLN A 281 16.95 -7.75 15.55
N VAL A 282 17.62 -6.69 15.12
CA VAL A 282 18.75 -6.74 14.17
C VAL A 282 19.92 -5.86 14.67
N PRO A 283 21.16 -6.08 14.18
CA PRO A 283 22.29 -5.22 14.52
C PRO A 283 22.02 -3.75 14.20
N GLU A 284 22.54 -2.86 15.05
CA GLU A 284 22.34 -1.41 14.90
C GLU A 284 22.83 -0.87 13.56
N GLU A 285 23.89 -1.44 12.99
CA GLU A 285 24.41 -1.09 11.66
C GLU A 285 23.37 -1.37 10.57
N LEU A 286 22.69 -2.52 10.64
CA LEU A 286 21.63 -2.86 9.70
C LEU A 286 20.41 -1.94 9.89
N THR A 287 20.03 -1.65 11.15
CA THR A 287 18.96 -0.68 11.45
C THR A 287 19.23 0.67 10.79
N ARG A 288 20.41 1.24 10.99
CA ARG A 288 20.81 2.51 10.36
C ARG A 288 20.81 2.47 8.85
N SER A 289 21.25 1.34 8.28
CA SER A 289 21.26 1.16 6.82
C SER A 289 19.84 1.08 6.22
N ILE A 290 18.90 0.42 6.91
CA ILE A 290 17.50 0.36 6.53
C ILE A 290 16.86 1.74 6.61
N GLU A 291 17.05 2.46 7.72
CA GLU A 291 16.54 3.82 7.92
C GLU A 291 17.06 4.79 6.86
N ALA A 292 18.37 4.72 6.56
CA ALA A 292 18.97 5.54 5.51
C ALA A 292 18.37 5.27 4.13
N ALA A 293 18.15 3.98 3.78
CA ALA A 293 17.52 3.60 2.52
C ALA A 293 16.07 4.08 2.45
N ALA A 294 15.31 3.93 3.53
CA ALA A 294 13.92 4.37 3.62
C ALA A 294 13.78 5.89 3.49
N LEU A 295 14.58 6.68 4.24
CA LEU A 295 14.57 8.13 4.16
C LEU A 295 15.03 8.64 2.79
N ALA A 296 16.02 7.98 2.17
CA ALA A 296 16.45 8.32 0.82
C ALA A 296 15.33 8.07 -0.20
N ALA A 297 14.60 6.96 -0.09
CA ALA A 297 13.45 6.64 -0.93
C ALA A 297 12.31 7.66 -0.73
N TYR A 298 11.99 7.98 0.53
CA TYR A 298 10.99 8.98 0.90
C TYR A 298 11.23 10.33 0.21
N ARG A 299 12.49 10.80 0.25
CA ARG A 299 12.89 12.05 -0.40
C ARG A 299 12.92 11.95 -1.92
N ALA A 300 13.37 10.83 -2.47
CA ALA A 300 13.45 10.61 -3.93
C ALA A 300 12.08 10.64 -4.61
N LEU A 301 11.04 10.18 -3.93
CA LEU A 301 9.66 10.19 -4.41
C LEU A 301 8.86 11.40 -3.90
N GLU A 302 9.51 12.36 -3.22
CA GLU A 302 8.90 13.57 -2.67
C GLU A 302 7.65 13.27 -1.79
N CYS A 303 7.69 12.16 -1.06
CA CYS A 303 6.63 11.79 -0.14
C CYS A 303 6.47 12.86 0.96
N ARG A 304 5.23 13.02 1.45
CA ARG A 304 4.88 14.04 2.45
C ARG A 304 4.11 13.43 3.61
N ASP A 305 4.33 14.01 4.78
CA ASP A 305 3.63 13.80 6.04
C ASP A 305 3.82 12.40 6.63
N TRP A 306 3.56 11.37 5.86
CA TRP A 306 3.81 9.96 6.20
C TRP A 306 4.03 9.07 4.98
N CYS A 307 4.66 7.89 5.19
CA CYS A 307 4.76 6.82 4.19
C CYS A 307 5.19 5.52 4.86
N ARG A 308 4.65 4.38 4.43
CA ARG A 308 5.20 3.06 4.73
C ARG A 308 6.14 2.66 3.61
N ILE A 309 7.34 2.22 3.96
CA ILE A 309 8.36 1.79 3.01
C ILE A 309 8.76 0.36 3.31
N ASP A 310 8.60 -0.52 2.34
CA ASP A 310 8.94 -1.92 2.48
C ASP A 310 10.35 -2.15 1.94
N VAL A 311 11.19 -2.79 2.76
CA VAL A 311 12.63 -3.01 2.51
C VAL A 311 12.94 -4.49 2.67
N ARG A 312 13.70 -5.07 1.75
CA ARG A 312 14.14 -6.46 1.86
C ARG A 312 15.64 -6.57 1.55
N CYS A 313 16.35 -7.38 2.31
CA CYS A 313 17.78 -7.54 2.12
C CYS A 313 18.09 -8.47 0.95
N ASP A 314 19.15 -8.16 0.22
CA ASP A 314 19.74 -9.07 -0.78
C ASP A 314 20.51 -10.23 -0.11
N GLY A 315 21.10 -11.11 -0.91
CA GLY A 315 21.90 -12.25 -0.42
C GLY A 315 23.18 -11.86 0.34
N ALA A 316 23.59 -10.59 0.26
CA ALA A 316 24.72 -10.04 1.01
C ALA A 316 24.28 -9.26 2.28
N GLY A 317 22.97 -9.26 2.59
CA GLY A 317 22.41 -8.53 3.73
C GLY A 317 22.22 -7.03 3.49
N ARG A 318 22.36 -6.52 2.26
CA ARG A 318 22.18 -5.11 1.95
C ARG A 318 20.70 -4.79 1.78
N PRO A 319 20.18 -3.72 2.44
CA PRO A 319 18.78 -3.31 2.30
C PRO A 319 18.49 -2.79 0.88
N MET A 320 17.42 -3.29 0.30
CA MET A 320 16.87 -2.91 -1.01
C MET A 320 15.42 -2.45 -0.81
N VAL A 321 15.07 -1.27 -1.31
CA VAL A 321 13.70 -0.76 -1.26
C VAL A 321 12.84 -1.57 -2.23
N VAL A 322 11.72 -2.10 -1.74
CA VAL A 322 10.76 -2.93 -2.50
C VAL A 322 9.63 -2.08 -3.05
N GLU A 323 9.00 -1.28 -2.18
CA GLU A 323 7.90 -0.37 -2.55
C GLU A 323 7.71 0.73 -1.51
N LEU A 324 7.00 1.79 -1.90
CA LEU A 324 6.56 2.88 -1.03
C LEU A 324 5.03 2.94 -1.05
N ASN A 325 4.43 3.15 0.13
CA ASN A 325 2.99 3.25 0.33
C ASN A 325 2.68 4.57 1.06
N PRO A 326 2.48 5.69 0.33
CA PRO A 326 2.17 7.00 0.92
C PRO A 326 0.76 7.09 1.50
N LEU A 327 -0.11 6.11 1.24
CA LEU A 327 -1.37 5.86 1.95
C LEU A 327 -1.21 4.53 2.71
N PRO A 328 -0.57 4.53 3.89
CA PRO A 328 -0.31 3.30 4.63
C PRO A 328 -1.59 2.77 5.28
N GLY A 329 -1.73 1.43 5.36
CA GLY A 329 -2.79 0.81 6.14
C GLY A 329 -2.66 1.16 7.63
N ILE A 330 -3.77 1.54 8.24
CA ILE A 330 -3.83 2.09 9.61
C ILE A 330 -4.94 1.44 10.45
N LEU A 331 -5.02 0.12 10.45
CA LEU A 331 -5.99 -0.59 11.28
C LEU A 331 -5.78 -0.27 12.77
N PRO A 332 -6.84 0.12 13.50
CA PRO A 332 -6.71 0.63 14.87
C PRO A 332 -6.47 -0.46 15.93
N ASP A 333 -6.95 -1.69 15.70
CA ASP A 333 -6.80 -2.76 16.68
C ASP A 333 -5.31 -3.18 16.82
N PRO A 334 -4.75 -3.20 18.05
CA PRO A 334 -3.39 -3.69 18.28
C PRO A 334 -3.16 -5.15 17.84
N MET A 335 -4.21 -5.95 17.76
CA MET A 335 -4.15 -7.35 17.33
C MET A 335 -4.07 -7.49 15.81
N ASP A 336 -4.45 -6.45 15.07
CA ASP A 336 -4.31 -6.44 13.62
C ASP A 336 -2.86 -6.32 13.19
N ASN A 337 -2.54 -6.97 12.07
CA ASN A 337 -1.21 -6.93 11.48
C ASN A 337 -0.99 -5.66 10.63
N SER A 338 -1.25 -4.48 11.25
CA SER A 338 -1.02 -3.17 10.64
C SER A 338 0.31 -2.60 11.07
N CYS A 339 1.30 -2.61 10.19
CA CYS A 339 2.70 -2.28 10.51
C CYS A 339 2.88 -0.82 10.94
N PHE A 340 2.16 0.13 10.33
CA PHE A 340 2.32 1.55 10.64
C PHE A 340 1.87 1.89 12.08
N PRO A 341 0.66 1.53 12.55
CA PRO A 341 0.27 1.69 13.95
C PRO A 341 1.12 0.86 14.92
N LYS A 342 1.61 -0.32 14.50
CA LYS A 342 2.52 -1.16 15.31
C LYS A 342 3.84 -0.42 15.59
N ALA A 343 4.42 0.22 14.58
CA ALA A 343 5.63 1.04 14.72
C ALA A 343 5.39 2.26 15.63
N ALA A 344 4.24 2.92 15.50
CA ALA A 344 3.86 4.05 16.35
C ALA A 344 3.72 3.63 17.83
N ARG A 345 3.06 2.50 18.11
CA ARG A 345 2.94 1.97 19.47
C ARG A 345 4.31 1.63 20.07
N ALA A 346 5.23 1.05 19.28
CA ALA A 346 6.59 0.79 19.71
C ALA A 346 7.39 2.08 20.00
N ALA A 347 7.01 3.20 19.39
CA ALA A 347 7.54 4.53 19.71
C ALA A 347 6.84 5.21 20.92
N GLY A 348 5.90 4.51 21.59
CA GLY A 348 5.15 5.06 22.73
C GLY A 348 3.93 5.92 22.35
N MET A 349 3.52 5.93 21.09
CA MET A 349 2.34 6.66 20.62
C MET A 349 1.09 5.77 20.70
N THR A 350 -0.01 6.31 21.19
CA THR A 350 -1.33 5.68 20.99
C THR A 350 -1.76 5.81 19.52
N TYR A 351 -2.83 5.13 19.14
CA TYR A 351 -3.40 5.29 17.79
C TYR A 351 -3.84 6.74 17.54
N ASP A 352 -4.52 7.34 18.52
CA ASP A 352 -4.97 8.74 18.44
C ASP A 352 -3.78 9.70 18.36
N ASP A 353 -2.69 9.45 19.10
CA ASP A 353 -1.47 10.25 19.01
C ASP A 353 -0.85 10.18 17.62
N LEU A 354 -0.85 9.00 16.99
CA LEU A 354 -0.36 8.83 15.63
C LEU A 354 -1.16 9.70 14.65
N ILE A 355 -2.49 9.56 14.65
CA ILE A 355 -3.37 10.29 13.71
C ILE A 355 -3.26 11.80 13.94
N ARG A 356 -3.28 12.25 15.20
CA ARG A 356 -3.12 13.67 15.56
C ARG A 356 -1.76 14.23 15.16
N THR A 357 -0.68 13.46 15.39
CA THR A 357 0.68 13.87 15.01
C THR A 357 0.79 14.05 13.51
N VAL A 358 0.27 13.11 12.73
CA VAL A 358 0.32 13.18 11.26
C VAL A 358 -0.54 14.32 10.73
N ALA A 359 -1.72 14.56 11.31
CA ALA A 359 -2.57 15.71 10.98
C ALA A 359 -1.86 17.05 11.29
N ASP A 360 -1.15 17.14 12.42
CA ASP A 360 -0.37 18.32 12.80
C ASP A 360 0.84 18.54 11.87
N ILE A 361 1.53 17.48 11.48
CA ILE A 361 2.63 17.55 10.48
C ILE A 361 2.12 18.15 9.17
N ALA A 362 0.98 17.66 8.68
CA ALA A 362 0.34 18.19 7.48
C ALA A 362 -0.07 19.66 7.66
N TRP A 363 -0.69 19.98 8.78
CA TRP A 363 -1.15 21.35 9.06
C TRP A 363 0.01 22.35 9.17
N ARG A 364 1.11 21.96 9.81
CA ARG A 364 2.34 22.79 9.85
C ARG A 364 2.87 23.09 8.44
N ARG A 365 2.89 22.10 7.58
CA ARG A 365 3.28 22.26 6.17
C ARG A 365 2.35 23.20 5.41
N ILE A 366 1.04 23.16 5.70
CA ILE A 366 0.00 23.93 5.01
C ILE A 366 -0.08 25.38 5.52
N SER A 367 -0.10 25.56 6.84
CA SER A 367 -0.43 26.85 7.49
C SER A 367 0.74 27.52 8.21
N GLY A 368 1.82 26.78 8.47
CA GLY A 368 2.92 27.22 9.33
C GLY A 368 2.60 27.18 10.83
N GLY A 369 1.36 26.82 11.21
CA GLY A 369 0.92 26.69 12.60
C GLY A 369 0.81 25.26 13.08
N SER A 370 0.52 25.03 14.38
CA SER A 370 0.28 23.72 14.96
C SER A 370 -1.19 23.52 15.33
N LEU A 371 -1.70 22.29 15.16
CA LEU A 371 -3.00 21.83 15.68
C LEU A 371 -2.90 21.34 17.14
N LEU A 372 -1.71 20.89 17.54
CA LEU A 372 -1.48 20.42 18.88
C LEU A 372 -1.20 21.64 19.77
N ALA A 373 -1.89 21.72 20.91
CA ALA A 373 -1.57 22.73 21.91
C ALA A 373 -0.10 22.59 22.34
N GLU A 374 0.63 23.71 22.41
CA GLU A 374 1.96 23.69 23.01
C GLU A 374 1.80 23.19 24.46
N VAL A 375 2.39 22.04 24.76
CA VAL A 375 2.49 21.55 26.13
C VAL A 375 3.47 22.48 26.82
N SER A 376 2.92 23.49 27.50
CA SER A 376 3.67 24.45 28.33
C SER A 376 4.19 23.79 29.63
#